data_7ec920b5f63e5d08207837b0f64f6646
#
_entry.id   7ec920b5f63e5d08207837b0f64f6646
#
_cell.length_a   1.000
_cell.length_b   1.000
_cell.length_c   1.000
_cell.angle_alpha   90.00
_cell.angle_beta   90.00
_cell.angle_gamma   90.00
#
_symmetry.space_group_name_H-M   'P 1'
#
loop_
_entity.id
_entity.type
_entity.pdbx_description
1 polymer ?
#
loop_
_entity_poly.entity_id
_entity_poly.type
_entity_poly.pdbx_seq_one_letter_code
_entity_poly.pdbx_strand_id
1 'polypeptide(L)'
;MKRSIHRLWLGGGEIPEQFLGWGKKIEEMNTGCEMKLWTEKELKGSGLWREDLGLERFPLSVQSDFYRCMVLKMYGGLYLDMDIEPVKEFPAEYWGYELVLGVENLHKGMFGSAVIFSEAGSRWTDDFLSGIVSNVESYTGGDVNPPEFSGPGVLTRAVMPLLSSVRVLTLGPEYFYPIGYWEKEKLQSIGTLSENTCCVHHWCASWNNNK
;
A
#
# COMPACT_ATOMS: atom_id res chain seq x y z
N MET A 1 -4.36 21.37 -1.42
CA MET A 1 -4.14 20.28 -0.42
C MET A 1 -2.65 19.97 -0.38
N LYS A 2 -2.04 19.83 0.80
CA LYS A 2 -0.61 19.46 0.90
C LYS A 2 -0.47 18.02 0.41
N ARG A 3 0.41 17.76 -0.56
CA ARG A 3 0.64 16.43 -1.07
C ARG A 3 1.52 15.69 -0.06
N SER A 4 1.09 14.53 0.41
CA SER A 4 1.83 13.71 1.37
C SER A 4 2.05 12.32 0.83
N ILE A 5 3.26 11.78 1.04
CA ILE A 5 3.62 10.41 0.71
C ILE A 5 3.88 9.67 2.01
N HIS A 6 3.16 8.59 2.23
CA HIS A 6 3.19 7.81 3.45
C HIS A 6 3.87 6.46 3.21
N ARG A 7 4.76 6.09 4.08
CA ARG A 7 5.39 4.77 4.16
C ARG A 7 5.23 4.23 5.57
N LEU A 8 5.18 2.92 5.73
CA LEU A 8 4.90 2.27 7.01
C LEU A 8 5.97 1.22 7.31
N TRP A 9 6.50 1.22 8.54
CA TRP A 9 7.42 0.21 9.04
C TRP A 9 7.03 -0.23 10.44
N LEU A 10 6.62 -1.49 10.59
CA LEU A 10 6.16 -2.10 11.83
C LEU A 10 7.08 -3.25 12.25
N GLY A 11 7.00 -3.64 13.53
CA GLY A 11 7.76 -4.75 14.10
C GLY A 11 9.08 -4.34 14.74
N GLY A 12 9.41 -3.04 14.75
CA GLY A 12 10.56 -2.48 15.49
C GLY A 12 11.94 -2.91 14.98
N GLY A 13 12.04 -3.68 13.88
CA GLY A 13 13.30 -4.07 13.26
C GLY A 13 13.97 -2.92 12.51
N GLU A 14 15.27 -3.07 12.21
CA GLU A 14 15.99 -2.12 11.38
C GLU A 14 15.43 -2.10 9.96
N ILE A 15 15.29 -0.89 9.39
CA ILE A 15 14.86 -0.72 8.01
C ILE A 15 16.06 -1.05 7.11
N PRO A 16 15.93 -1.95 6.13
CA PRO A 16 17.00 -2.24 5.18
C PRO A 16 17.49 -0.97 4.49
N GLU A 17 18.81 -0.83 4.34
CA GLU A 17 19.46 0.34 3.73
C GLU A 17 18.91 0.62 2.32
N GLN A 18 18.63 -0.43 1.56
CA GLN A 18 18.01 -0.34 0.23
C GLN A 18 16.65 0.39 0.29
N PHE A 19 15.81 0.08 1.29
CA PHE A 19 14.49 0.72 1.44
C PHE A 19 14.61 2.20 1.84
N LEU A 20 15.61 2.53 2.66
CA LEU A 20 15.94 3.92 2.98
C LEU A 20 16.41 4.66 1.73
N GLY A 21 17.26 4.03 0.91
CA GLY A 21 17.72 4.58 -0.36
C GLY A 21 16.57 4.85 -1.35
N TRP A 22 15.61 3.93 -1.48
CA TRP A 22 14.42 4.17 -2.30
C TRP A 22 13.54 5.29 -1.74
N GLY A 23 13.39 5.36 -0.41
CA GLY A 23 12.67 6.47 0.23
C GLY A 23 13.26 7.83 -0.14
N LYS A 24 14.59 7.96 -0.07
CA LYS A 24 15.30 9.18 -0.46
C LYS A 24 15.08 9.52 -1.93
N LYS A 25 15.18 8.54 -2.84
CA LYS A 25 14.90 8.76 -4.27
C LYS A 25 13.45 9.20 -4.52
N ILE A 26 12.46 8.61 -3.80
CA ILE A 26 11.06 9.03 -3.89
C ILE A 26 10.92 10.51 -3.50
N GLU A 27 11.56 10.95 -2.43
CA GLU A 27 11.53 12.32 -1.95
C GLU A 27 12.18 13.29 -2.98
N GLU A 28 13.34 12.91 -3.51
CA GLU A 28 14.07 13.69 -4.52
C GLU A 28 13.27 13.85 -5.83
N MET A 29 12.55 12.82 -6.25
CA MET A 29 11.75 12.83 -7.48
C MET A 29 10.42 13.55 -7.31
N ASN A 30 9.84 13.56 -6.11
CA ASN A 30 8.51 14.12 -5.85
C ASN A 30 8.61 15.40 -5.00
N THR A 31 9.38 16.37 -5.49
CA THR A 31 9.58 17.66 -4.81
C THR A 31 8.25 18.37 -4.57
N GLY A 32 8.05 18.88 -3.37
CA GLY A 32 6.77 19.50 -2.96
C GLY A 32 5.79 18.55 -2.30
N CYS A 33 6.13 17.25 -2.18
CA CYS A 33 5.43 16.31 -1.32
C CYS A 33 6.10 16.24 0.06
N GLU A 34 5.30 16.08 1.11
CA GLU A 34 5.80 15.77 2.44
C GLU A 34 5.94 14.25 2.59
N MET A 35 7.17 13.77 2.85
CA MET A 35 7.40 12.36 3.16
C MET A 35 7.13 12.08 4.63
N LYS A 36 6.38 11.03 4.93
CA LYS A 36 6.12 10.59 6.30
C LYS A 36 6.29 9.09 6.45
N LEU A 37 7.22 8.70 7.32
CA LEU A 37 7.37 7.33 7.77
C LEU A 37 6.52 7.13 9.03
N TRP A 38 5.70 6.10 9.02
CA TRP A 38 4.88 5.69 10.13
C TRP A 38 5.47 4.44 10.78
N THR A 39 5.75 4.53 12.06
CA THR A 39 6.07 3.39 12.91
C THR A 39 4.97 3.24 13.97
N GLU A 40 5.08 2.25 14.85
CA GLU A 40 4.16 2.12 15.99
C GLU A 40 4.13 3.40 16.84
N LYS A 41 5.28 4.07 16.99
CA LYS A 41 5.39 5.31 17.75
C LYS A 41 4.55 6.43 17.13
N GLU A 42 4.67 6.64 15.82
CA GLU A 42 3.93 7.68 15.10
C GLU A 42 2.42 7.36 15.07
N LEU A 43 2.06 6.08 14.88
CA LEU A 43 0.66 5.63 14.91
C LEU A 43 0.03 5.86 16.30
N LYS A 44 0.74 5.52 17.38
CA LYS A 44 0.30 5.77 18.76
C LYS A 44 0.20 7.27 19.04
N GLY A 45 1.23 8.03 18.66
CA GLY A 45 1.26 9.48 18.86
C GLY A 45 0.16 10.25 18.11
N SER A 46 -0.32 9.71 16.99
CA SER A 46 -1.43 10.30 16.20
C SER A 46 -2.82 9.80 16.61
N GLY A 47 -2.93 8.85 17.53
CA GLY A 47 -4.20 8.23 17.93
C GLY A 47 -4.76 7.22 16.91
N LEU A 48 -3.97 6.81 15.92
CA LEU A 48 -4.41 5.81 14.92
C LEU A 48 -4.22 4.36 15.40
N TRP A 49 -3.42 4.15 16.46
CA TRP A 49 -3.16 2.82 16.98
C TRP A 49 -4.40 2.20 17.63
N ARG A 50 -4.74 0.97 17.27
CA ARG A 50 -5.95 0.26 17.70
C ARG A 50 -5.62 -0.98 18.52
N GLU A 51 -5.39 -0.79 19.83
CA GLU A 51 -5.16 -1.89 20.78
C GLU A 51 -6.40 -2.79 20.95
N ASP A 52 -7.59 -2.19 20.82
CA ASP A 52 -8.87 -2.87 21.01
C ASP A 52 -9.16 -3.96 19.97
N LEU A 53 -8.49 -3.92 18.81
CA LEU A 53 -8.64 -4.94 17.76
C LEU A 53 -7.71 -6.14 17.92
N GLY A 54 -6.70 -6.08 18.80
CA GLY A 54 -5.72 -7.15 19.00
C GLY A 54 -4.97 -7.54 17.73
N LEU A 55 -4.63 -6.54 16.90
CA LEU A 55 -3.97 -6.76 15.59
C LEU A 55 -2.57 -7.37 15.74
N GLU A 56 -1.92 -7.19 16.89
CA GLU A 56 -0.59 -7.74 17.21
C GLU A 56 -0.51 -9.26 17.17
N ARG A 57 -1.65 -9.96 17.26
CA ARG A 57 -1.73 -11.43 17.11
C ARG A 57 -1.67 -11.89 15.66
N PHE A 58 -1.76 -10.98 14.70
CA PHE A 58 -1.72 -11.26 13.27
C PHE A 58 -0.37 -10.91 12.66
N PRO A 59 -0.01 -11.48 11.50
CA PRO A 59 1.20 -11.12 10.77
C PRO A 59 1.32 -9.60 10.55
N LEU A 60 2.55 -9.09 10.49
CA LEU A 60 2.81 -7.66 10.23
C LEU A 60 2.20 -7.17 8.91
N SER A 61 2.04 -8.05 7.92
CA SER A 61 1.32 -7.73 6.67
C SER A 61 -0.14 -7.34 6.92
N VAL A 62 -0.84 -8.08 7.79
CA VAL A 62 -2.24 -7.76 8.17
C VAL A 62 -2.30 -6.43 8.91
N GLN A 63 -1.39 -6.20 9.85
CA GLN A 63 -1.28 -4.93 10.57
C GLN A 63 -1.00 -3.78 9.60
N SER A 64 -0.07 -3.97 8.66
CA SER A 64 0.27 -2.97 7.64
C SER A 64 -0.91 -2.64 6.73
N ASP A 65 -1.68 -3.62 6.30
CA ASP A 65 -2.87 -3.40 5.48
C ASP A 65 -3.92 -2.56 6.21
N PHE A 66 -4.12 -2.80 7.51
CA PHE A 66 -5.02 -2.00 8.34
C PHE A 66 -4.50 -0.57 8.50
N TYR A 67 -3.24 -0.40 8.92
CA TYR A 67 -2.72 0.94 9.24
C TYR A 67 -2.46 1.80 8.01
N ARG A 68 -2.09 1.23 6.84
CA ARG A 68 -2.01 2.02 5.59
C ARG A 68 -3.36 2.65 5.25
N CYS A 69 -4.45 1.90 5.45
CA CYS A 69 -5.78 2.40 5.21
C CYS A 69 -6.20 3.46 6.24
N MET A 70 -5.90 3.26 7.53
CA MET A 70 -6.15 4.26 8.58
C MET A 70 -5.43 5.59 8.28
N VAL A 71 -4.17 5.52 7.83
CA VAL A 71 -3.39 6.70 7.44
C VAL A 71 -4.04 7.41 6.24
N LEU A 72 -4.39 6.67 5.19
CA LEU A 72 -5.04 7.23 4.00
C LEU A 72 -6.44 7.79 4.32
N LYS A 73 -7.20 7.14 5.19
CA LYS A 73 -8.49 7.65 5.64
C LYS A 73 -8.36 9.00 6.34
N MET A 74 -7.36 9.13 7.21
CA MET A 74 -7.18 10.36 8.01
C MET A 74 -6.53 11.49 7.23
N TYR A 75 -5.51 11.20 6.44
CA TYR A 75 -4.66 12.22 5.83
C TYR A 75 -4.78 12.31 4.30
N GLY A 76 -5.31 11.28 3.65
CA GLY A 76 -5.23 11.15 2.20
C GLY A 76 -3.78 11.06 1.72
N GLY A 77 -3.55 11.30 0.43
CA GLY A 77 -2.20 11.30 -0.15
C GLY A 77 -1.85 10.03 -0.88
N LEU A 78 -0.56 9.76 -1.01
CA LEU A 78 0.01 8.56 -1.62
C LEU A 78 0.56 7.63 -0.54
N TYR A 79 0.12 6.40 -0.50
CA TYR A 79 0.78 5.34 0.27
C TYR A 79 1.70 4.53 -0.62
N LEU A 80 2.89 4.21 -0.11
CA LEU A 80 3.88 3.34 -0.76
C LEU A 80 4.42 2.32 0.24
N ASP A 81 4.44 1.04 -0.14
CA ASP A 81 5.18 0.02 0.60
C ASP A 81 6.69 0.34 0.63
N MET A 82 7.39 -0.19 1.62
CA MET A 82 8.82 0.09 1.82
C MET A 82 9.71 -0.47 0.71
N ASP A 83 9.25 -1.50 0.02
CA ASP A 83 9.95 -2.17 -1.07
C ASP A 83 9.52 -1.69 -2.47
N ILE A 84 9.02 -0.46 -2.56
CA ILE A 84 8.77 0.25 -3.82
C ILE A 84 10.04 0.97 -4.26
N GLU A 85 10.61 0.56 -5.40
CA GLU A 85 11.68 1.26 -6.10
C GLU A 85 11.09 2.30 -7.06
N PRO A 86 11.41 3.60 -6.92
CA PRO A 86 10.92 4.62 -7.85
C PRO A 86 11.68 4.58 -9.18
N VAL A 87 10.96 4.74 -10.27
CA VAL A 87 11.48 4.86 -11.65
C VAL A 87 11.43 6.30 -12.11
N LYS A 88 10.33 7.00 -11.83
CA LYS A 88 10.12 8.42 -12.16
C LYS A 88 9.16 9.08 -11.18
N GLU A 89 9.03 10.41 -11.28
CA GLU A 89 8.01 11.19 -10.56
C GLU A 89 6.61 10.65 -10.86
N PHE A 90 5.76 10.61 -9.83
CA PHE A 90 4.35 10.28 -10.01
C PHE A 90 3.61 11.43 -10.70
N PRO A 91 2.79 11.15 -11.74
CA PRO A 91 2.06 12.17 -12.47
C PRO A 91 1.23 13.08 -11.57
N ALA A 92 1.33 14.40 -11.82
CA ALA A 92 0.65 15.41 -11.00
C ALA A 92 -0.88 15.25 -11.00
N GLU A 93 -1.45 14.73 -12.10
CA GLU A 93 -2.88 14.49 -12.24
C GLU A 93 -3.41 13.43 -11.28
N TYR A 94 -2.60 12.47 -10.82
CA TYR A 94 -3.04 11.44 -9.86
C TYR A 94 -3.55 12.05 -8.54
N TRP A 95 -3.01 13.18 -8.15
CA TRP A 95 -3.44 13.90 -6.95
C TRP A 95 -4.82 14.56 -7.07
N GLY A 96 -5.41 14.58 -8.26
CA GLY A 96 -6.76 15.12 -8.52
C GLY A 96 -7.88 14.08 -8.44
N TYR A 97 -7.53 12.79 -8.36
CA TYR A 97 -8.50 11.71 -8.23
C TYR A 97 -8.83 11.43 -6.76
N GLU A 98 -10.03 10.92 -6.53
CA GLU A 98 -10.42 10.40 -5.21
C GLU A 98 -9.62 9.15 -4.86
N LEU A 99 -9.36 8.31 -5.87
CA LEU A 99 -8.63 7.06 -5.74
C LEU A 99 -7.86 6.77 -7.02
N VAL A 100 -6.57 6.41 -6.90
CA VAL A 100 -5.79 5.80 -8.00
C VAL A 100 -5.20 4.50 -7.53
N LEU A 101 -5.44 3.43 -8.30
CA LEU A 101 -4.98 2.08 -8.04
C LEU A 101 -4.35 1.46 -9.29
N GLY A 102 -3.33 0.64 -9.10
CA GLY A 102 -2.80 -0.25 -10.12
C GLY A 102 -3.35 -1.67 -9.98
N VAL A 103 -3.66 -2.30 -11.11
CA VAL A 103 -3.93 -3.75 -11.13
C VAL A 103 -2.62 -4.48 -10.92
N GLU A 104 -2.52 -5.32 -9.89
CA GLU A 104 -1.35 -6.18 -9.68
C GLU A 104 -1.47 -7.54 -10.34
N ASN A 105 -2.69 -8.02 -10.53
CA ASN A 105 -2.96 -9.32 -11.16
C ASN A 105 -4.14 -9.23 -12.12
N LEU A 106 -3.85 -9.13 -13.43
CA LEU A 106 -4.86 -9.04 -14.48
C LEU A 106 -5.76 -10.28 -14.55
N HIS A 107 -5.20 -11.48 -14.33
CA HIS A 107 -5.98 -12.73 -14.42
C HIS A 107 -7.05 -12.83 -13.33
N LYS A 108 -6.77 -12.23 -12.17
CA LYS A 108 -7.71 -12.19 -11.05
C LYS A 108 -8.50 -10.89 -10.98
N GLY A 109 -8.19 -9.89 -11.81
CA GLY A 109 -8.76 -8.54 -11.71
C GLY A 109 -8.47 -7.89 -10.36
N MET A 110 -7.30 -8.15 -9.77
CA MET A 110 -6.97 -7.79 -8.38
C MET A 110 -6.12 -6.54 -8.34
N PHE A 111 -6.53 -5.57 -7.53
CA PHE A 111 -5.78 -4.34 -7.29
C PHE A 111 -4.72 -4.55 -6.22
N GLY A 112 -3.53 -3.97 -6.44
CA GLY A 112 -2.44 -4.01 -5.47
C GLY A 112 -2.61 -2.98 -4.36
N SER A 113 -2.20 -3.34 -3.16
CA SER A 113 -2.27 -2.49 -1.97
C SER A 113 -0.96 -1.74 -1.67
N ALA A 114 0.10 -1.98 -2.44
CA ALA A 114 1.42 -1.38 -2.20
C ALA A 114 1.56 0.08 -2.71
N VAL A 115 0.70 0.50 -3.64
CA VAL A 115 0.66 1.88 -4.19
C VAL A 115 -0.78 2.33 -4.26
N ILE A 116 -1.16 3.32 -3.45
CA ILE A 116 -2.53 3.82 -3.37
C ILE A 116 -2.51 5.35 -3.23
N PHE A 117 -3.10 6.06 -4.20
CA PHE A 117 -3.48 7.46 -4.01
C PHE A 117 -4.91 7.52 -3.50
N SER A 118 -5.17 8.33 -2.49
CA SER A 118 -6.51 8.49 -1.93
C SER A 118 -6.76 9.89 -1.43
N GLU A 119 -7.98 10.41 -1.62
CA GLU A 119 -8.47 11.52 -0.82
C GLU A 119 -8.72 11.08 0.62
N ALA A 120 -8.54 12.00 1.57
CA ALA A 120 -8.89 11.76 2.97
C ALA A 120 -10.41 11.56 3.10
N GLY A 121 -10.82 10.57 3.92
CA GLY A 121 -12.22 10.28 4.17
C GLY A 121 -12.97 9.64 2.99
N SER A 122 -12.26 9.18 1.96
CA SER A 122 -12.90 8.44 0.86
C SER A 122 -13.58 7.15 1.36
N ARG A 123 -14.77 6.88 0.83
CA ARG A 123 -15.64 5.78 1.28
C ARG A 123 -14.99 4.40 1.20
N TRP A 124 -14.15 4.16 0.19
CA TRP A 124 -13.48 2.86 0.06
C TRP A 124 -12.67 2.47 1.31
N THR A 125 -12.18 3.48 2.06
CA THR A 125 -11.42 3.25 3.29
C THR A 125 -12.28 2.66 4.40
N ASP A 126 -13.56 3.07 4.49
CA ASP A 126 -14.51 2.51 5.45
C ASP A 126 -14.85 1.06 5.10
N ASP A 127 -15.13 0.79 3.83
CA ASP A 127 -15.46 -0.55 3.34
C ASP A 127 -14.28 -1.51 3.49
N PHE A 128 -13.06 -1.04 3.20
CA PHE A 128 -11.82 -1.83 3.36
C PHE A 128 -11.53 -2.14 4.84
N LEU A 129 -11.58 -1.13 5.71
CA LEU A 129 -11.36 -1.30 7.14
C LEU A 129 -12.41 -2.22 7.76
N SER A 130 -13.68 -2.05 7.39
CA SER A 130 -14.78 -2.91 7.86
C SER A 130 -14.56 -4.37 7.43
N GLY A 131 -14.09 -4.60 6.21
CA GLY A 131 -13.73 -5.95 5.75
C GLY A 131 -12.62 -6.58 6.57
N ILE A 132 -11.56 -5.83 6.89
CA ILE A 132 -10.46 -6.32 7.74
C ILE A 132 -10.97 -6.60 9.15
N VAL A 133 -11.71 -5.66 9.77
CA VAL A 133 -12.25 -5.81 11.13
C VAL A 133 -13.15 -7.03 11.22
N SER A 134 -14.06 -7.23 10.26
CA SER A 134 -14.92 -8.41 10.21
C SER A 134 -14.12 -9.72 10.17
N ASN A 135 -13.03 -9.75 9.39
CA ASN A 135 -12.17 -10.93 9.34
C ASN A 135 -11.42 -11.16 10.67
N VAL A 136 -10.96 -10.07 11.32
CA VAL A 136 -10.28 -10.12 12.62
C VAL A 136 -11.22 -10.62 13.73
N GLU A 137 -12.45 -10.11 13.76
CA GLU A 137 -13.48 -10.50 14.77
C GLU A 137 -13.98 -11.93 14.57
N SER A 138 -14.09 -12.39 13.32
CA SER A 138 -14.52 -13.76 12.99
C SER A 138 -13.40 -14.79 13.07
N TYR A 139 -12.14 -14.38 13.31
CA TYR A 139 -11.00 -15.29 13.33
C TYR A 139 -11.01 -16.22 14.54
N THR A 140 -11.07 -17.52 14.29
CA THR A 140 -11.14 -18.58 15.31
C THR A 140 -9.85 -19.38 15.46
N GLY A 141 -8.79 -18.99 14.75
CA GLY A 141 -7.48 -19.66 14.75
C GLY A 141 -7.14 -20.32 13.41
N GLY A 142 -5.87 -20.67 13.23
CA GLY A 142 -5.32 -21.27 12.01
C GLY A 142 -4.42 -20.34 11.24
N ASP A 143 -3.99 -20.75 10.04
CA ASP A 143 -3.15 -19.94 9.17
C ASP A 143 -3.96 -18.84 8.48
N VAL A 144 -3.40 -17.65 8.46
CA VAL A 144 -3.97 -16.49 7.76
C VAL A 144 -3.36 -16.40 6.36
N ASN A 145 -4.22 -16.27 5.34
CA ASN A 145 -3.81 -15.88 3.99
C ASN A 145 -3.90 -14.35 3.86
N PRO A 146 -2.83 -13.57 4.08
CA PRO A 146 -2.91 -12.13 4.17
C PRO A 146 -3.55 -11.45 2.96
N PRO A 147 -3.26 -11.81 1.69
CA PRO A 147 -3.90 -11.22 0.52
C PRO A 147 -5.44 -11.26 0.55
N GLU A 148 -6.03 -12.33 1.06
CA GLU A 148 -7.49 -12.48 1.14
C GLU A 148 -8.07 -12.03 2.48
N PHE A 149 -7.24 -12.01 3.53
CA PHE A 149 -7.67 -11.65 4.89
C PHE A 149 -7.71 -10.14 5.12
N SER A 150 -6.72 -9.41 4.59
CA SER A 150 -6.57 -7.96 4.82
C SER A 150 -6.08 -7.18 3.60
N GLY A 151 -5.46 -7.84 2.63
CA GLY A 151 -4.72 -7.24 1.54
C GLY A 151 -5.52 -7.03 0.26
N PRO A 152 -4.89 -7.28 -0.91
CA PRO A 152 -5.43 -7.02 -2.25
C PRO A 152 -6.85 -7.55 -2.50
N GLY A 153 -7.19 -8.71 -1.95
CA GLY A 153 -8.53 -9.30 -2.11
C GLY A 153 -9.61 -8.47 -1.40
N VAL A 154 -9.35 -8.03 -0.16
CA VAL A 154 -10.28 -7.16 0.60
C VAL A 154 -10.37 -5.80 -0.06
N LEU A 155 -9.21 -5.21 -0.45
CA LEU A 155 -9.16 -3.93 -1.16
C LEU A 155 -9.99 -3.98 -2.44
N THR A 156 -9.81 -5.01 -3.26
CA THR A 156 -10.54 -5.16 -4.53
C THR A 156 -12.05 -5.18 -4.28
N ARG A 157 -12.53 -5.92 -3.28
CA ARG A 157 -13.96 -5.94 -2.92
C ARG A 157 -14.47 -4.58 -2.47
N ALA A 158 -13.68 -3.84 -1.69
CA ALA A 158 -14.06 -2.52 -1.17
C ALA A 158 -14.16 -1.46 -2.27
N VAL A 159 -13.32 -1.54 -3.32
CA VAL A 159 -13.28 -0.54 -4.39
C VAL A 159 -14.18 -0.86 -5.58
N MET A 160 -14.57 -2.12 -5.78
CA MET A 160 -15.44 -2.55 -6.90
C MET A 160 -16.70 -1.67 -7.10
N PRO A 161 -17.44 -1.29 -6.04
CA PRO A 161 -18.63 -0.44 -6.20
C PRO A 161 -18.32 0.98 -6.71
N LEU A 162 -17.07 1.42 -6.61
CA LEU A 162 -16.63 2.78 -6.95
C LEU A 162 -16.02 2.89 -8.36
N LEU A 163 -15.75 1.76 -9.03
CA LEU A 163 -15.05 1.75 -10.33
C LEU A 163 -15.79 2.49 -11.45
N SER A 164 -17.09 2.71 -11.33
CA SER A 164 -17.86 3.51 -12.28
C SER A 164 -17.76 5.03 -12.06
N SER A 165 -17.14 5.46 -10.96
CA SER A 165 -16.93 6.88 -10.68
C SER A 165 -15.84 7.47 -11.56
N VAL A 166 -16.11 8.64 -12.15
CA VAL A 166 -15.10 9.41 -12.92
C VAL A 166 -13.92 9.91 -12.06
N ARG A 167 -14.06 9.83 -10.74
CA ARG A 167 -13.01 10.24 -9.80
C ARG A 167 -12.10 9.09 -9.36
N VAL A 168 -12.33 7.87 -9.88
CA VAL A 168 -11.50 6.69 -9.63
C VAL A 168 -10.71 6.37 -10.89
N LEU A 169 -9.39 6.35 -10.80
CA LEU A 169 -8.48 5.97 -11.88
C LEU A 169 -7.88 4.60 -11.59
N THR A 170 -8.08 3.67 -12.51
CA THR A 170 -7.45 2.36 -12.48
C THR A 170 -6.41 2.23 -13.58
N LEU A 171 -5.24 1.74 -13.23
CA LEU A 171 -4.07 1.65 -14.12
C LEU A 171 -3.69 0.18 -14.34
N GLY A 172 -3.16 -0.11 -15.53
CA GLY A 172 -2.59 -1.42 -15.81
C GLY A 172 -1.37 -1.75 -14.94
N PRO A 173 -0.94 -3.04 -14.92
CA PRO A 173 0.21 -3.43 -14.08
C PRO A 173 1.50 -2.71 -14.47
N GLU A 174 1.65 -2.33 -15.74
CA GLU A 174 2.85 -1.64 -16.24
C GLU A 174 3.19 -0.32 -15.53
N TYR A 175 2.22 0.28 -14.83
CA TYR A 175 2.42 1.53 -14.12
C TYR A 175 3.12 1.36 -12.77
N PHE A 176 2.67 0.37 -11.95
CA PHE A 176 3.15 0.19 -10.57
C PHE A 176 3.69 -1.21 -10.29
N TYR A 177 3.24 -2.22 -11.04
CA TYR A 177 3.54 -3.64 -10.85
C TYR A 177 4.03 -4.31 -12.14
N PRO A 178 5.04 -3.74 -12.84
CA PRO A 178 5.49 -4.24 -14.16
C PRO A 178 6.01 -5.68 -14.09
N ILE A 179 6.40 -6.14 -12.90
CA ILE A 179 6.81 -7.51 -12.61
C ILE A 179 5.88 -8.04 -11.52
N GLY A 180 5.07 -9.03 -11.85
CA GLY A 180 4.15 -9.65 -10.89
C GLY A 180 4.87 -10.52 -9.86
N TYR A 181 4.24 -10.78 -8.72
CA TYR A 181 4.78 -11.63 -7.65
C TYR A 181 5.27 -13.01 -8.16
N TRP A 182 4.56 -13.60 -9.11
CA TRP A 182 4.90 -14.91 -9.70
C TRP A 182 6.08 -14.86 -10.68
N GLU A 183 6.60 -13.68 -10.97
CA GLU A 183 7.75 -13.43 -11.84
C GLU A 183 8.87 -12.70 -11.11
N LYS A 184 8.85 -12.69 -9.77
CA LYS A 184 9.77 -11.90 -8.93
C LYS A 184 11.26 -12.21 -9.16
N GLU A 185 11.59 -13.38 -9.70
CA GLU A 185 12.96 -13.70 -10.12
C GLU A 185 13.49 -12.76 -11.23
N LYS A 186 12.59 -12.19 -12.05
CA LYS A 186 12.94 -11.20 -13.08
C LYS A 186 13.42 -9.88 -12.48
N LEU A 187 13.19 -9.61 -11.19
CA LEU A 187 13.70 -8.43 -10.50
C LEU A 187 15.23 -8.40 -10.41
N GLN A 188 15.90 -9.55 -10.53
CA GLN A 188 17.35 -9.65 -10.56
C GLN A 188 17.97 -9.14 -11.89
N SER A 189 17.15 -9.06 -12.95
CA SER A 189 17.57 -8.62 -14.27
C SER A 189 16.43 -7.89 -14.97
N ILE A 190 16.03 -6.73 -14.41
CA ILE A 190 14.93 -5.92 -14.96
C ILE A 190 15.31 -5.48 -16.36
N GLY A 191 14.52 -5.91 -17.35
CA GLY A 191 14.65 -5.47 -18.73
C GLY A 191 14.13 -4.05 -18.95
N THR A 192 13.76 -3.74 -20.18
CA THR A 192 13.18 -2.43 -20.53
C THR A 192 11.80 -2.30 -19.91
N LEU A 193 11.64 -1.30 -19.05
CA LEU A 193 10.34 -0.93 -18.47
C LEU A 193 9.51 -0.09 -19.48
N SER A 194 8.20 -0.10 -19.31
CA SER A 194 7.31 0.79 -20.05
C SER A 194 7.64 2.26 -19.73
N GLU A 195 7.44 3.15 -20.68
CA GLU A 195 7.49 4.60 -20.45
C GLU A 195 6.47 5.07 -19.40
N ASN A 196 5.42 4.29 -19.19
CA ASN A 196 4.39 4.56 -18.19
C ASN A 196 4.77 4.13 -16.78
N THR A 197 5.81 3.29 -16.62
CA THR A 197 6.20 2.76 -15.31
C THR A 197 6.68 3.87 -14.38
N CYS A 198 5.99 4.03 -13.24
CA CYS A 198 6.35 5.00 -12.19
C CYS A 198 7.24 4.36 -11.12
N CYS A 199 7.02 3.09 -10.84
CA CYS A 199 7.77 2.36 -9.82
C CYS A 199 7.76 0.85 -10.09
N VAL A 200 8.59 0.12 -9.35
CA VAL A 200 8.66 -1.34 -9.34
C VAL A 200 8.45 -1.83 -7.91
N HIS A 201 7.53 -2.77 -7.71
CA HIS A 201 7.34 -3.44 -6.44
C HIS A 201 8.26 -4.68 -6.36
N HIS A 202 9.08 -4.75 -5.33
CA HIS A 202 10.11 -5.80 -5.20
C HIS A 202 9.64 -7.08 -4.52
N TRP A 203 8.42 -7.12 -4.00
CA TRP A 203 7.82 -8.30 -3.36
C TRP A 203 8.71 -8.92 -2.26
N CYS A 204 9.42 -8.06 -1.50
CA CYS A 204 10.44 -8.51 -0.54
C CYS A 204 9.85 -9.27 0.65
N ALA A 205 8.54 -9.16 0.90
CA ALA A 205 7.85 -9.83 2.02
C ALA A 205 8.62 -9.67 3.35
N SER A 206 9.12 -8.46 3.62
CA SER A 206 10.02 -8.14 4.74
C SER A 206 9.46 -8.55 6.12
N TRP A 207 8.13 -8.68 6.22
CA TRP A 207 7.45 -9.18 7.42
C TRP A 207 7.72 -10.68 7.72
N ASN A 208 8.25 -11.47 6.78
CA ASN A 208 8.58 -12.88 7.00
C ASN A 208 9.93 -13.08 7.70
N ASN A 209 10.78 -12.05 7.76
CA ASN A 209 12.13 -12.13 8.31
C ASN A 209 12.22 -11.83 9.82
N ASN A 210 11.10 -11.50 10.47
CA ASN A 210 11.02 -11.21 11.89
C ASN A 210 10.49 -12.43 12.68
N LYS A 211 11.08 -13.63 12.43
CA LYS A 211 10.92 -14.81 13.28
C LYS A 211 12.19 -15.09 14.07
#